data_87b66d0d226276ce017de7dbfc7ac81b
#
_entry.id   87b66d0d226276ce017de7dbfc7ac81b
#
_cell.length_a   1.000
_cell.length_b   1.000
_cell.length_c   1.000
_cell.angle_alpha   90.00
_cell.angle_beta   90.00
_cell.angle_gamma   90.00
#
_symmetry.space_group_name_H-M   'P 1'
#
loop_
_entity.id
_entity.type
_entity.pdbx_description
1 polymer ?
#
loop_
_entity_poly.entity_id
_entity_poly.type
_entity_poly.pdbx_seq_one_letter_code
_entity_poly.pdbx_strand_id
1 'polypeptide(L)'
;RPKFAIMNPVLTYTLPKYQIACGVVDIMMHTLERYFIPNTRNQMTDEIAEGVLRVVIENGKKGLENPTDYDAMSEIMWAGSSDMHLVQNMIRRMVQPFQLSGDPGQNMSIKTMKKDLRITQKKYGA
;
A
#
# COMPACT_ATOMS: atom_id res chain seq x y z
N ARG A 1 -17.61 10.65 -1.26
CA ARG A 1 -16.54 10.23 -2.18
C ARG A 1 -16.69 10.95 -3.51
N PRO A 2 -15.62 11.44 -4.13
CA PRO A 2 -15.71 12.04 -5.45
C PRO A 2 -16.18 11.01 -6.47
N LYS A 3 -16.89 11.46 -7.49
CA LYS A 3 -17.34 10.59 -8.58
C LYS A 3 -16.26 10.32 -9.63
N PHE A 4 -15.30 11.21 -9.72
CA PHE A 4 -14.10 11.08 -10.55
C PHE A 4 -12.94 11.85 -9.92
N ALA A 5 -11.72 11.51 -10.30
CA ALA A 5 -10.52 12.24 -9.93
C ALA A 5 -9.66 12.43 -11.17
N ILE A 6 -9.07 13.60 -11.29
CA ILE A 6 -8.10 13.92 -12.36
C ILE A 6 -6.73 13.93 -11.72
N MET A 7 -5.87 13.04 -12.17
CA MET A 7 -4.48 12.95 -11.73
C MET A 7 -3.60 13.66 -12.76
N ASN A 8 -3.11 14.85 -12.41
CA ASN A 8 -2.24 15.63 -13.27
C ASN A 8 -0.88 15.84 -12.57
N PRO A 9 0.19 15.14 -12.99
CA PRO A 9 1.51 15.24 -12.39
C PRO A 9 2.10 16.65 -12.41
N VAL A 10 1.73 17.47 -13.38
CA VAL A 10 2.22 18.87 -13.49
C VAL A 10 1.91 19.69 -12.24
N LEU A 11 0.81 19.40 -11.56
CA LEU A 11 0.44 20.09 -10.32
C LEU A 11 1.39 19.81 -9.16
N THR A 12 2.23 18.77 -9.26
CA THR A 12 3.21 18.41 -8.22
C THR A 12 4.56 19.05 -8.41
N TYR A 13 4.82 19.72 -9.53
CA TYR A 13 6.13 20.31 -9.87
C TYR A 13 6.58 21.41 -8.90
N THR A 14 5.64 22.03 -8.21
CA THR A 14 5.92 23.07 -7.20
C THR A 14 6.24 22.51 -5.82
N LEU A 15 6.15 21.16 -5.64
CA LEU A 15 6.43 20.55 -4.35
C LEU A 15 7.94 20.61 -4.03
N PRO A 16 8.30 21.02 -2.81
CA PRO A 16 9.68 20.88 -2.34
C PRO A 16 10.11 19.41 -2.32
N LYS A 17 11.40 19.14 -2.57
CA LYS A 17 11.96 17.77 -2.54
C LYS A 17 11.63 17.01 -1.25
N TYR A 18 11.62 17.70 -0.12
CA TYR A 18 11.22 17.12 1.15
C TYR A 18 9.78 16.57 1.13
N GLN A 19 8.84 17.29 0.54
CA GLN A 19 7.44 16.84 0.42
C GLN A 19 7.31 15.63 -0.53
N ILE A 20 8.08 15.63 -1.61
CA ILE A 20 8.14 14.46 -2.51
C ILE A 20 8.66 13.24 -1.75
N ALA A 21 9.74 13.38 -0.97
CA ALA A 21 10.28 12.30 -0.15
C ALA A 21 9.26 11.79 0.86
N CYS A 22 8.56 12.71 1.55
CA CYS A 22 7.49 12.32 2.50
C CYS A 22 6.39 11.52 1.79
N GLY A 23 5.92 11.96 0.62
CA GLY A 23 4.89 11.27 -0.15
C GLY A 23 5.33 9.87 -0.60
N VAL A 24 6.56 9.74 -1.08
CA VAL A 24 7.14 8.44 -1.46
C VAL A 24 7.19 7.48 -0.27
N VAL A 25 7.67 7.94 0.89
CA VAL A 25 7.73 7.12 2.11
C VAL A 25 6.33 6.75 2.58
N ASP A 26 5.36 7.66 2.51
CA ASP A 26 3.97 7.43 2.91
C ASP A 26 3.34 6.31 2.07
N ILE A 27 3.51 6.35 0.74
CA ILE A 27 3.05 5.27 -0.16
C ILE A 27 3.70 3.93 0.22
N MET A 28 5.02 3.93 0.47
CA MET A 28 5.73 2.72 0.87
C MET A 28 5.20 2.17 2.20
N MET A 29 4.98 3.01 3.19
CA MET A 29 4.48 2.61 4.52
C MET A 29 3.09 2.02 4.43
N HIS A 30 2.18 2.61 3.66
CA HIS A 30 0.85 2.07 3.43
C HIS A 30 0.88 0.72 2.70
N THR A 31 1.78 0.55 1.74
CA THR A 31 1.98 -0.73 1.04
C THR A 31 2.50 -1.80 1.99
N LEU A 32 3.52 -1.47 2.80
CA LEU A 32 4.13 -2.39 3.76
C LEU A 32 3.16 -2.78 4.90
N GLU A 33 2.34 -1.86 5.39
CA GLU A 33 1.32 -2.15 6.41
C GLU A 33 0.38 -3.26 5.95
N ARG A 34 0.05 -3.30 4.67
CA ARG A 34 -0.80 -4.35 4.09
C ARG A 34 -0.03 -5.63 3.75
N TYR A 35 1.20 -5.49 3.29
CA TYR A 35 2.06 -6.63 2.98
C TYR A 35 2.33 -7.50 4.21
N PHE A 36 2.51 -6.88 5.37
CA PHE A 36 2.80 -7.57 6.63
C PHE A 36 1.56 -8.03 7.42
N ILE A 37 0.37 -8.03 6.81
CA ILE A 37 -0.81 -8.58 7.50
C ILE A 37 -0.63 -10.10 7.70
N PRO A 38 -0.60 -10.59 8.97
CA PRO A 38 -0.46 -12.00 9.24
C PRO A 38 -1.70 -12.78 8.78
N ASN A 39 -1.50 -13.98 8.26
CA ASN A 39 -2.51 -15.02 7.98
C ASN A 39 -3.17 -15.08 6.61
N THR A 40 -2.68 -14.43 5.60
CA THR A 40 -3.24 -14.64 4.28
C THR A 40 -2.14 -15.03 3.29
N ARG A 41 -2.26 -16.20 2.70
CA ARG A 41 -1.53 -16.52 1.47
C ARG A 41 -2.25 -15.82 0.32
N ASN A 42 -1.97 -14.55 0.13
CA ASN A 42 -2.53 -13.75 -0.95
C ASN A 42 -1.43 -13.42 -1.95
N GLN A 43 -0.91 -14.46 -2.61
CA GLN A 43 0.20 -14.32 -3.55
C GLN A 43 -0.01 -13.15 -4.53
N MET A 44 -1.21 -13.01 -5.09
CA MET A 44 -1.51 -11.92 -6.01
C MET A 44 -1.39 -10.54 -5.35
N THR A 45 -1.81 -10.42 -4.11
CA THR A 45 -1.69 -9.16 -3.34
C THR A 45 -0.23 -8.84 -3.03
N ASP A 46 0.54 -9.86 -2.68
CA ASP A 46 1.97 -9.72 -2.36
C ASP A 46 2.74 -9.28 -3.61
N GLU A 47 2.51 -9.91 -4.76
CA GLU A 47 3.11 -9.54 -6.04
C GLU A 47 2.76 -8.09 -6.45
N ILE A 48 1.51 -7.65 -6.24
CA ILE A 48 1.10 -6.27 -6.50
C ILE A 48 1.84 -5.32 -5.55
N ALA A 49 1.91 -5.62 -4.26
CA ALA A 49 2.58 -4.80 -3.27
C ALA A 49 4.07 -4.65 -3.57
N GLU A 50 4.75 -5.75 -3.90
CA GLU A 50 6.16 -5.72 -4.31
C GLU A 50 6.36 -4.93 -5.60
N GLY A 51 5.45 -5.06 -6.57
CA GLY A 51 5.44 -4.26 -7.79
C GLY A 51 5.35 -2.76 -7.50
N VAL A 52 4.41 -2.37 -6.65
CA VAL A 52 4.25 -0.97 -6.20
C VAL A 52 5.52 -0.46 -5.53
N LEU A 53 6.10 -1.22 -4.60
CA LEU A 53 7.32 -0.83 -3.90
C LEU A 53 8.49 -0.63 -4.88
N ARG A 54 8.69 -1.52 -5.85
CA ARG A 54 9.74 -1.40 -6.87
C ARG A 54 9.58 -0.10 -7.66
N VAL A 55 8.38 0.17 -8.16
CA VAL A 55 8.07 1.37 -8.96
C VAL A 55 8.28 2.64 -8.13
N VAL A 56 7.79 2.66 -6.88
CA VAL A 56 7.89 3.83 -6.00
C VAL A 56 9.34 4.12 -5.61
N ILE A 57 10.15 3.11 -5.33
CA ILE A 57 11.58 3.28 -5.00
C ILE A 57 12.35 3.83 -6.20
N GLU A 58 12.12 3.29 -7.40
CA GLU A 58 12.82 3.73 -8.60
C GLU A 58 12.43 5.16 -8.98
N ASN A 59 11.15 5.43 -9.12
CA ASN A 59 10.66 6.73 -9.56
C ASN A 59 10.75 7.79 -8.46
N GLY A 60 10.70 7.41 -7.19
CA GLY A 60 10.95 8.29 -6.06
C GLY A 60 12.35 8.91 -6.12
N LYS A 61 13.39 8.15 -6.47
CA LYS A 61 14.74 8.68 -6.68
C LYS A 61 14.77 9.67 -7.84
N LYS A 62 14.20 9.32 -8.99
CA LYS A 62 14.13 10.20 -10.17
C LYS A 62 13.39 11.52 -9.86
N GLY A 63 12.23 11.42 -9.21
CA GLY A 63 11.44 12.59 -8.82
C GLY A 63 12.13 13.49 -7.78
N LEU A 64 12.98 12.92 -6.90
CA LEU A 64 13.81 13.71 -5.98
C LEU A 64 14.98 14.40 -6.69
N GLU A 65 15.57 13.77 -7.70
CA GLU A 65 16.62 14.38 -8.52
C GLU A 65 16.05 15.49 -9.40
N ASN A 66 14.97 15.20 -10.12
CA ASN A 66 14.26 16.10 -11.01
C ASN A 66 12.75 16.16 -10.69
N PRO A 67 12.27 17.10 -9.87
CA PRO A 67 10.85 17.25 -9.53
C PRO A 67 9.91 17.54 -10.70
N THR A 68 10.46 17.92 -11.86
CA THR A 68 9.70 18.21 -13.09
C THR A 68 9.71 17.05 -14.09
N ASP A 69 10.26 15.90 -13.70
CA ASP A 69 10.20 14.68 -14.50
C ASP A 69 8.75 14.17 -14.51
N TYR A 70 8.08 14.34 -15.66
CA TYR A 70 6.68 13.97 -15.82
C TYR A 70 6.45 12.48 -15.60
N ASP A 71 7.30 11.63 -16.17
CA ASP A 71 7.13 10.19 -16.12
C ASP A 71 7.32 9.68 -14.67
N ALA A 72 8.37 10.11 -14.00
CA ALA A 72 8.60 9.77 -12.61
C ALA A 72 7.46 10.23 -11.68
N MET A 73 7.00 11.48 -11.83
CA MET A 73 5.92 12.02 -10.99
C MET A 73 4.57 11.38 -11.30
N SER A 74 4.32 10.99 -12.55
CA SER A 74 3.10 10.26 -12.92
C SER A 74 3.06 8.86 -12.33
N GLU A 75 4.18 8.13 -12.33
CA GLU A 75 4.28 6.81 -11.72
C GLU A 75 4.10 6.85 -10.20
N ILE A 76 4.70 7.83 -9.53
CA ILE A 76 4.50 8.04 -8.08
C ILE A 76 3.03 8.34 -7.78
N MET A 77 2.40 9.23 -8.54
CA MET A 77 0.99 9.60 -8.35
C MET A 77 0.06 8.41 -8.62
N TRP A 78 0.34 7.62 -9.66
CA TRP A 78 -0.42 6.41 -9.98
C TRP A 78 -0.26 5.36 -8.88
N ALA A 79 0.96 5.09 -8.44
CA ALA A 79 1.24 4.16 -7.35
C ALA A 79 0.49 4.55 -6.08
N GLY A 80 0.55 5.82 -5.67
CA GLY A 80 -0.16 6.33 -4.49
C GLY A 80 -1.68 6.19 -4.60
N SER A 81 -2.27 6.36 -5.79
CA SER A 81 -3.70 6.17 -6.00
C SER A 81 -4.11 4.70 -5.99
N SER A 82 -3.25 3.83 -6.52
CA SER A 82 -3.49 2.39 -6.61
C SER A 82 -3.41 1.71 -5.25
N ASP A 83 -2.49 2.17 -4.42
CA ASP A 83 -2.30 1.63 -3.06
C ASP A 83 -3.53 1.84 -2.18
N MET A 84 -4.14 3.00 -2.22
CA MET A 84 -5.28 3.35 -1.35
C MET A 84 -6.59 2.65 -1.71
N HIS A 85 -6.85 2.32 -2.96
CA HIS A 85 -8.18 1.91 -3.41
C HIS A 85 -8.26 0.54 -4.07
N LEU A 86 -7.27 0.16 -4.87
CA LEU A 86 -7.35 -1.08 -5.64
C LEU A 86 -7.19 -2.29 -4.72
N VAL A 87 -6.17 -2.29 -3.90
CA VAL A 87 -5.87 -3.40 -2.98
C VAL A 87 -6.92 -3.50 -1.89
N GLN A 88 -7.36 -2.38 -1.30
CA GLN A 88 -8.46 -2.40 -0.32
C GLN A 88 -9.77 -2.93 -0.89
N ASN A 89 -10.12 -2.55 -2.11
CA ASN A 89 -11.34 -3.02 -2.75
C ASN A 89 -11.23 -4.49 -3.17
N MET A 90 -10.05 -4.93 -3.62
CA MET A 90 -9.81 -6.35 -3.91
C MET A 90 -9.89 -7.20 -2.65
N ILE A 91 -9.21 -6.84 -1.58
CA ILE A 91 -9.27 -7.54 -0.29
C ILE A 91 -10.71 -7.56 0.22
N ARG A 92 -11.41 -6.42 0.22
CA ARG A 92 -12.79 -6.34 0.67
C ARG A 92 -13.72 -7.24 -0.15
N ARG A 93 -13.55 -7.32 -1.46
CA ARG A 93 -14.34 -8.19 -2.34
C ARG A 93 -14.00 -9.67 -2.20
N MET A 94 -12.74 -10.01 -1.90
CA MET A 94 -12.34 -11.40 -1.68
C MET A 94 -12.74 -11.93 -0.29
N VAL A 95 -12.73 -11.07 0.73
CA VAL A 95 -13.05 -11.46 2.11
C VAL A 95 -14.57 -11.46 2.37
N GLN A 96 -15.34 -10.63 1.68
CA GLN A 96 -16.78 -10.53 1.85
C GLN A 96 -17.55 -11.86 1.69
N PRO A 97 -17.26 -12.73 0.71
CA PRO A 97 -17.93 -14.03 0.59
C PRO A 97 -17.65 -14.97 1.77
N PHE A 98 -16.49 -14.86 2.41
CA PHE A 98 -16.12 -15.69 3.57
C PHE A 98 -16.72 -15.19 4.88
N GLN A 99 -17.08 -13.92 4.98
CA GLN A 99 -17.76 -13.35 6.16
C GLN A 99 -19.26 -13.68 6.21
N LEU A 100 -19.86 -14.07 5.09
CA LEU A 100 -21.27 -14.45 5.02
C LEU A 100 -21.54 -15.90 5.48
N SER A 101 -20.52 -16.71 5.69
CA SER A 101 -20.65 -18.11 6.09
C SER A 101 -20.25 -18.43 7.53
N GLY A 102 -19.90 -17.47 8.35
CA GLY A 102 -19.42 -17.75 9.71
C GLY A 102 -19.58 -16.60 10.67
N ASP A 103 -20.21 -16.91 11.76
CA ASP A 103 -20.27 -16.31 13.09
C ASP A 103 -19.98 -14.81 13.26
N PRO A 104 -20.97 -14.00 13.72
CA PRO A 104 -20.81 -12.57 13.94
C PRO A 104 -19.86 -12.16 15.08
N GLY A 105 -19.15 -13.12 15.68
CA GLY A 105 -18.33 -12.92 16.88
C GLY A 105 -16.83 -12.65 16.68
N GLN A 106 -16.29 -12.75 15.49
CA GLN A 106 -14.85 -12.53 15.29
C GLN A 106 -14.51 -11.09 14.86
N ASN A 107 -14.76 -10.15 15.74
CA ASN A 107 -13.96 -8.95 15.79
C ASN A 107 -12.51 -9.38 16.08
N MET A 108 -11.64 -9.21 15.10
CA MET A 108 -10.20 -9.48 15.26
C MET A 108 -9.67 -8.52 16.32
N SER A 109 -9.66 -8.97 17.58
CA SER A 109 -9.26 -8.17 18.70
C SER A 109 -7.74 -7.97 18.65
N ILE A 110 -7.27 -6.85 19.18
CA ILE A 110 -5.84 -6.57 19.40
C ILE A 110 -5.10 -7.74 20.09
N LYS A 111 -5.81 -8.59 20.84
CA LYS A 111 -5.29 -9.83 21.43
C LYS A 111 -4.89 -10.87 20.39
N THR A 112 -5.65 -11.02 19.31
CA THR A 112 -5.34 -11.95 18.22
C THR A 112 -4.11 -11.47 17.44
N MET A 113 -4.03 -10.16 17.12
CA MET A 113 -2.83 -9.57 16.51
C MET A 113 -1.55 -9.79 17.33
N LYS A 114 -1.61 -9.62 18.67
CA LYS A 114 -0.47 -9.89 19.54
C LYS A 114 -0.06 -11.35 19.60
N LYS A 115 -1.00 -12.27 19.49
CA LYS A 115 -0.72 -13.71 19.45
C LYS A 115 -0.03 -14.12 18.15
N ASP A 116 -0.46 -13.55 17.05
CA ASP A 116 0.09 -13.86 15.71
C ASP A 116 1.49 -13.25 15.53
N LEU A 117 1.73 -12.04 16.04
CA LEU A 117 3.08 -11.45 16.12
C LEU A 117 4.05 -12.33 16.90
N ARG A 118 3.63 -12.96 18.01
CA ARG A 118 4.47 -13.88 18.77
C ARG A 118 4.77 -15.19 18.02
N ILE A 119 3.83 -15.67 17.23
CA ILE A 119 4.02 -16.86 16.39
C ILE A 119 5.02 -16.55 15.27
N THR A 120 4.92 -15.37 14.65
CA THR A 120 5.84 -14.92 13.61
C THR A 120 7.25 -14.71 14.16
N GLN A 121 7.40 -14.08 15.33
CA GLN A 121 8.71 -13.98 16.01
C GLN A 121 9.32 -15.35 16.34
N LYS A 122 8.50 -16.33 16.76
CA LYS A 122 8.99 -17.70 17.03
C LYS A 122 9.38 -18.48 15.77
N LYS A 123 8.81 -18.14 14.62
CA LYS A 123 9.04 -18.85 13.36
C LYS A 123 10.17 -18.27 12.53
N TYR A 124 10.49 -16.99 12.71
CA TYR A 124 11.50 -16.26 11.92
C TYR A 124 12.53 -15.51 12.77
N GLY A 125 12.42 -15.55 14.10
CA GLY A 125 13.43 -15.01 15.01
C GLY A 125 14.52 -16.04 15.23
N ALA A 126 15.67 -15.77 14.64
CA ALA A 126 16.92 -16.35 15.09
C ALA A 126 17.36 -15.62 16.33
#